data_80f2ddd57c7eb19efd90074dc7e0a7e1
#
_entry.id   80f2ddd57c7eb19efd90074dc7e0a7e1
#
_cell.length_a   1.000
_cell.length_b   1.000
_cell.length_c   1.000
_cell.angle_alpha   90.00
_cell.angle_beta   90.00
_cell.angle_gamma   90.00
#
_symmetry.space_group_name_H-M   'P 1'
#
loop_
_entity.id
_entity.type
_entity.pdbx_description
1 polymer ?
#
loop_
_entity_poly.entity_id
_entity_poly.type
_entity_poly.pdbx_seq_one_letter_code
_entity_poly.pdbx_strand_id
1 'polypeptide(L)' 'MSKADVIEIEGTVVEKLPNAMFRVELENGHIVLAHISGKLRMKYIKILPGDKVTIEMSPYDLSKGRIIWRDK' A
#
# COMPACT_ATOMS: atom_id res chain seq x y z
N MET A 1 3.13 -8.88 18.91
CA MET A 1 3.09 -8.85 18.31
C MET A 1 2.37 -9.39 17.51
N SER A 2 1.68 -9.13 17.35
CA SER A 2 0.91 -9.95 16.74
C SER A 2 0.53 -9.63 15.37
N LYS A 3 0.71 -10.53 14.49
CA LYS A 3 0.34 -10.30 13.13
C LYS A 3 -1.15 -10.25 12.95
N ALA A 4 -1.88 -10.66 13.94
CA ALA A 4 -3.33 -10.61 13.86
C ALA A 4 -3.85 -9.19 13.82
N ASP A 5 -2.99 -8.23 14.11
CA ASP A 5 -3.44 -6.84 14.15
C ASP A 5 -3.23 -6.10 12.84
N VAL A 6 -3.07 -6.80 11.74
CA VAL A 6 -2.96 -6.13 10.45
C VAL A 6 -4.13 -6.50 9.58
N ILE A 7 -4.52 -5.54 8.74
CA ILE A 7 -5.61 -5.69 7.79
C ILE A 7 -5.01 -5.60 6.40
N GLU A 8 -5.38 -6.53 5.52
CA GLU A 8 -4.95 -6.48 4.13
C GLU A 8 -6.12 -6.01 3.28
N ILE A 9 -5.90 -4.95 2.54
CA ILE A 9 -6.93 -4.32 1.73
C ILE A 9 -6.38 -4.01 0.36
N GLU A 10 -7.18 -4.19 -0.67
CA GLU A 10 -6.81 -3.81 -2.02
C GLU A 10 -7.13 -2.35 -2.27
N GLY A 11 -6.28 -1.71 -3.06
CA GLY A 11 -6.51 -0.34 -3.44
C GLY A 11 -5.84 -0.05 -4.78
N THR A 12 -6.05 1.16 -5.27
CA THR A 12 -5.48 1.60 -6.53
C THR A 12 -4.54 2.75 -6.26
N VAL A 13 -3.33 2.68 -6.82
CA VAL A 13 -2.36 3.77 -6.67
C VAL A 13 -2.86 4.96 -7.47
N VAL A 14 -3.00 6.11 -6.82
CA VAL A 14 -3.47 7.31 -7.50
C VAL A 14 -2.37 8.32 -7.69
N GLU A 15 -1.30 8.24 -6.91
CA GLU A 15 -0.21 9.21 -7.03
C GLU A 15 1.07 8.61 -6.49
N LYS A 16 2.19 8.91 -7.15
CA LYS A 16 3.50 8.53 -6.67
C LYS A 16 4.13 9.73 -5.96
N LEU A 17 4.62 9.50 -4.75
CA LEU A 17 5.21 10.53 -3.92
C LEU A 17 6.72 10.26 -3.75
N PRO A 18 7.48 11.25 -3.27
CA PRO A 18 8.90 11.03 -3.00
C PRO A 18 9.11 9.98 -1.92
N ASN A 19 10.35 9.48 -1.84
CA ASN A 19 10.76 8.54 -0.79
C ASN A 19 10.02 7.21 -0.84
N ALA A 20 9.70 6.75 -2.06
CA ALA A 20 9.04 5.46 -2.25
C ALA A 20 7.69 5.41 -1.55
N MET A 21 7.01 6.54 -1.49
CA MET A 21 5.67 6.63 -0.93
C MET A 21 4.66 6.75 -2.04
N PHE A 22 3.42 6.34 -1.74
CA PHE A 22 2.34 6.35 -2.71
C PHE A 22 1.04 6.72 -2.04
N ARG A 23 0.18 7.39 -2.78
CA ARG A 23 -1.19 7.59 -2.36
C ARG A 23 -2.03 6.49 -2.98
N VAL A 24 -2.74 5.76 -2.14
CA VAL A 24 -3.55 4.63 -2.60
C VAL A 24 -4.99 4.86 -2.19
N GLU A 25 -5.88 4.74 -3.15
CA GLU A 25 -7.30 4.89 -2.89
C GLU A 25 -7.92 3.52 -2.68
N LEU A 26 -8.57 3.35 -1.55
CA LEU A 26 -9.27 2.11 -1.25
C LEU A 26 -10.65 2.10 -1.89
N GLU A 27 -11.30 0.96 -1.88
CA GLU A 27 -12.60 0.83 -2.54
C GLU A 27 -13.66 1.74 -1.96
N ASN A 28 -13.52 2.08 -0.70
CA ASN A 28 -14.50 2.96 -0.07
C ASN A 28 -14.19 4.44 -0.28
N GLY A 29 -13.18 4.74 -1.10
CA GLY A 29 -12.80 6.12 -1.37
C GLY A 29 -11.80 6.70 -0.40
N HIS A 30 -11.40 5.94 0.59
CA HIS A 30 -10.43 6.40 1.58
C HIS A 30 -9.03 6.41 0.99
N ILE A 31 -8.28 7.49 1.21
CA ILE A 31 -6.92 7.62 0.70
C ILE A 31 -5.94 7.29 1.81
N VAL A 32 -4.99 6.43 1.51
CA VAL A 32 -3.98 5.97 2.46
C VAL A 32 -2.61 6.32 1.93
N LEU A 33 -1.73 6.77 2.81
CA LEU A 33 -0.32 6.94 2.48
C LEU A 33 0.37 5.60 2.66
N ALA A 34 0.93 5.08 1.59
CA ALA A 34 1.54 3.76 1.62
C ALA A 34 2.99 3.82 1.18
N HIS A 35 3.82 2.97 1.76
CA HIS A 35 5.20 2.82 1.31
C HIS A 35 5.40 1.40 0.81
N ILE A 36 6.46 1.19 0.04
CA ILE A 36 6.75 -0.12 -0.51
C ILE A 36 7.41 -0.98 0.55
N SER A 37 6.95 -2.22 0.69
CA SER A 37 7.59 -3.15 1.62
C SER A 37 9.01 -3.47 1.14
N GLY A 38 9.87 -3.87 2.07
CA GLY A 38 11.22 -4.23 1.70
C GLY A 38 11.27 -5.38 0.71
N LYS A 39 10.32 -6.31 0.82
CA LYS A 39 10.27 -7.44 -0.08
C LYS A 39 10.04 -7.00 -1.52
N LEU A 40 9.12 -6.06 -1.75
CA LEU A 40 8.87 -5.57 -3.09
C LEU A 40 10.04 -4.76 -3.63
N ARG A 41 10.70 -4.00 -2.76
CA ARG A 41 11.87 -3.23 -3.18
C ARG A 41 12.97 -4.14 -3.66
N MET A 42 13.17 -5.25 -2.97
CA MET A 42 14.22 -6.18 -3.34
C MET A 42 13.96 -6.84 -4.68
N LYS A 43 12.71 -6.93 -5.07
CA LYS A 43 12.36 -7.51 -6.36
C LYS A 43 12.27 -6.48 -7.47
N TYR A 44 12.58 -5.23 -7.16
CA TYR A 44 12.57 -4.15 -8.16
C TYR A 44 11.22 -4.00 -8.85
N ILE A 45 10.17 -4.26 -8.13
CA ILE A 45 8.83 -4.10 -8.67
C ILE A 45 8.51 -2.62 -8.77
N LYS A 46 8.15 -2.19 -9.98
CA LYS A 46 7.84 -0.81 -10.23
C LYS A 46 6.34 -0.60 -10.07
N ILE A 47 5.96 0.39 -9.28
CA ILE A 47 4.57 0.71 -9.03
C ILE A 47 4.26 2.06 -9.62
N LEU A 48 3.19 2.13 -10.41
CA LEU A 48 2.79 3.33 -11.13
C LEU A 48 1.37 3.69 -10.78
N PRO A 49 0.99 4.98 -10.95
CA PRO A 49 -0.41 5.34 -10.77
C PRO A 49 -1.31 4.50 -11.68
N GLY A 50 -2.43 4.05 -11.12
CA GLY A 50 -3.34 3.18 -11.83
C GLY A 50 -3.16 1.70 -11.51
N ASP A 51 -2.03 1.34 -10.91
CA ASP A 51 -1.79 -0.05 -10.56
C ASP A 51 -2.63 -0.44 -9.36
N LYS A 52 -3.09 -1.67 -9.37
CA LYS A 52 -3.78 -2.22 -8.21
C LYS A 52 -2.78 -2.89 -7.30
N VAL A 53 -2.91 -2.63 -6.02
CA VAL A 53 -1.98 -3.15 -5.03
C VAL A 53 -2.75 -3.65 -3.82
N THR A 54 -2.11 -4.55 -3.07
CA THR A 54 -2.61 -4.96 -1.77
C THR A 54 -1.77 -4.27 -0.73
N ILE A 55 -2.42 -3.58 0.21
CA ILE A 55 -1.71 -2.90 1.27
C ILE A 55 -2.06 -3.53 2.61
N GLU A 56 -1.12 -3.42 3.53
CA GLU A 56 -1.25 -3.91 4.88
C GLU A 56 -1.32 -2.71 5.80
N MET A 57 -2.33 -2.66 6.65
CA MET A 57 -2.54 -1.53 7.54
C MET A 57 -2.82 -2.02 8.94
N SER A 58 -2.49 -1.16 9.91
CA SER A 58 -2.88 -1.40 11.29
C SER A 58 -4.31 -0.90 11.47
N PRO A 59 -5.17 -1.67 12.16
CA PRO A 59 -6.52 -1.16 12.44
C PRO A 59 -6.51 0.06 13.36
N TYR A 60 -5.38 0.31 13.99
CA TYR A 60 -5.25 1.47 14.89
C TYR A 60 -4.79 2.72 14.16
N ASP A 61 -4.37 2.59 12.91
CA ASP A 61 -3.93 3.75 12.13
C ASP A 61 -4.28 3.50 10.67
N LEU A 62 -5.45 3.92 10.28
CA LEU A 62 -5.95 3.68 8.93
C LEU A 62 -5.49 4.73 7.93
N SER A 63 -4.62 5.64 8.34
CA SER A 63 -4.12 6.65 7.42
C SER A 63 -2.82 6.24 6.74
N LYS A 64 -2.18 5.17 7.19
CA LYS A 64 -0.91 4.73 6.65
C LYS A 64 -0.95 3.23 6.41
N GLY A 65 -0.19 2.80 5.41
CA GLY A 65 -0.12 1.40 5.09
C GLY A 65 1.18 1.05 4.41
N ARG A 66 1.32 -0.22 4.08
CA ARG A 66 2.49 -0.73 3.40
C ARG A 66 2.04 -1.59 2.23
N ILE A 67 2.59 -1.30 1.06
CA ILE A 67 2.27 -2.09 -0.13
C ILE A 67 3.06 -3.39 -0.05
N ILE A 68 2.33 -4.50 0.00
CA ILE A 68 2.96 -5.82 0.13
C ILE A 68 2.82 -6.64 -1.13
N TRP A 69 2.00 -6.21 -2.06
CA TRP A 69 1.79 -6.94 -3.29
C TRP A 69 1.27 -6.01 -4.37
N ARG A 70 1.70 -6.24 -5.58
CA ARG A 70 1.20 -5.49 -6.72
C ARG A 70 0.44 -6.44 -7.62
N ASP A 71 -0.83 -6.13 -7.83
CA ASP A 71 -1.65 -6.89 -8.75
C ASP A 71 -1.44 -6.35 -10.14
N LYS A 72 -1.49 -7.23 -11.09
CA LYS A 72 -1.30 -6.78 -12.45
C LYS A 72 -2.58 -6.45 -13.13
#